data_c1f902d43e482e6c48842bed5c62e361
#
_entry.id   c1f902d43e482e6c48842bed5c62e361
#
_cell.length_a   1.000
_cell.length_b   1.000
_cell.length_c   1.000
_cell.angle_alpha   90.00
_cell.angle_beta   90.00
_cell.angle_gamma   90.00
#
_symmetry.space_group_name_H-M   'P 1'
#
loop_
_entity.id
_entity.type
_entity.pdbx_description
1 polymer ?
#
loop_
_entity_poly.entity_id
_entity_poly.type
_entity_poly.pdbx_seq_one_letter_code
_entity_poly.pdbx_strand_id
1 'polypeptide(L)'
;MRGIHRLQPIVVVDETHLLDREMLEEVRFLLNFKMDAQSPMALILVGQSDLWDRLNLQTYAAIRQRIDLQCKLPHYDRAQTGDCIRRHVAFAGADHDIFTEGALDDIFRFSSGAARLINTVCTHALIRIT
;
A
#
# COMPACT_ATOMS: atom_id res chain seq x y z
N MET A 1 8.11 -33.51 -23.98
CA MET A 1 8.46 -33.00 -22.64
C MET A 1 7.61 -31.77 -22.38
N ARG A 2 6.65 -31.83 -21.45
CA ARG A 2 5.79 -30.71 -21.10
C ARG A 2 6.63 -29.71 -20.31
N GLY A 3 6.71 -28.46 -20.79
CA GLY A 3 7.43 -27.38 -20.12
C GLY A 3 6.87 -27.15 -18.72
N ILE A 4 7.74 -27.30 -17.73
CA ILE A 4 7.45 -26.88 -16.36
C ILE A 4 7.33 -25.36 -16.41
N HIS A 5 6.12 -24.83 -16.28
CA HIS A 5 5.91 -23.39 -16.07
C HIS A 5 6.67 -23.02 -14.80
N ARG A 6 7.78 -22.31 -14.94
CA ARG A 6 8.50 -21.73 -13.81
C ARG A 6 7.64 -20.61 -13.23
N LEU A 7 6.84 -20.93 -12.23
CA LEU A 7 6.14 -19.93 -11.45
C LEU A 7 7.18 -19.17 -10.62
N GLN A 8 7.23 -17.85 -10.79
CA GLN A 8 8.05 -17.00 -9.94
C GLN A 8 7.19 -16.58 -8.74
N PRO A 9 7.51 -17.02 -7.52
CA PRO A 9 6.78 -16.61 -6.33
C PRO A 9 6.97 -15.12 -6.06
N ILE A 10 5.93 -14.47 -5.59
CA ILE A 10 5.96 -13.09 -5.09
C ILE A 10 5.73 -13.15 -3.58
N VAL A 11 6.67 -12.64 -2.81
CA VAL A 11 6.57 -12.52 -1.35
C VAL A 11 6.34 -11.06 -1.00
N VAL A 12 5.27 -10.79 -0.26
CA VAL A 12 4.96 -9.46 0.26
C VAL A 12 5.19 -9.46 1.76
N VAL A 13 6.05 -8.57 2.23
CA VAL A 13 6.29 -8.34 3.66
C VAL A 13 5.66 -7.01 4.01
N ASP A 14 4.54 -7.06 4.73
CA ASP A 14 3.84 -5.87 5.20
C ASP A 14 4.38 -5.40 6.55
N GLU A 15 4.09 -4.15 6.91
CA GLU A 15 4.57 -3.48 8.13
C GLU A 15 6.11 -3.55 8.30
N THR A 16 6.83 -3.55 7.19
CA THR A 16 8.31 -3.72 7.16
C THR A 16 9.03 -2.65 7.99
N HIS A 17 8.41 -1.51 8.24
CA HIS A 17 8.96 -0.47 9.11
C HIS A 17 9.13 -0.92 10.58
N LEU A 18 8.45 -2.00 11.01
CA LEU A 18 8.62 -2.60 12.34
C LEU A 18 9.84 -3.52 12.43
N LEU A 19 10.40 -3.96 11.29
CA LEU A 19 11.56 -4.82 11.28
C LEU A 19 12.81 -4.02 11.69
N ASP A 20 13.63 -4.62 12.54
CA ASP A 20 14.94 -4.07 12.84
C ASP A 20 15.93 -4.31 11.70
N ARG A 21 17.17 -3.87 11.89
CA ARG A 21 18.21 -4.00 10.88
C ARG A 21 18.56 -5.47 10.60
N GLU A 22 18.63 -6.28 11.63
CA GLU A 22 19.04 -7.69 11.53
C GLU A 22 17.98 -8.47 10.73
N MET A 23 16.71 -8.25 11.02
CA MET A 23 15.60 -8.85 10.27
C MET A 23 15.57 -8.40 8.80
N LEU A 24 15.84 -7.13 8.52
CA LEU A 24 15.93 -6.64 7.14
C LEU A 24 17.12 -7.25 6.38
N GLU A 25 18.24 -7.50 7.04
CA GLU A 25 19.37 -8.23 6.46
C GLU A 25 18.99 -9.70 6.17
N GLU A 26 18.28 -10.38 7.07
CA GLU A 26 17.76 -11.73 6.85
C GLU A 26 16.85 -11.77 5.62
N VAL A 27 15.92 -10.83 5.51
CA VAL A 27 15.05 -10.70 4.34
C VAL A 27 15.86 -10.50 3.05
N ARG A 28 16.94 -9.72 3.11
CA ARG A 28 17.87 -9.55 1.97
C ARG A 28 18.55 -10.85 1.58
N PHE A 29 18.94 -11.70 2.56
CA PHE A 29 19.57 -13.00 2.28
C PHE A 29 18.62 -13.96 1.55
N LEU A 30 17.31 -13.88 1.77
CA LEU A 30 16.33 -14.69 1.05
C LEU A 30 16.36 -14.43 -0.47
N LEU A 31 16.75 -13.23 -0.90
CA LEU A 31 16.90 -12.89 -2.32
C LEU A 31 18.15 -13.49 -2.95
N ASN A 32 19.16 -13.87 -2.12
CA ASN A 32 20.44 -14.41 -2.58
C ASN A 32 20.51 -15.94 -2.60
N PHE A 33 19.39 -16.64 -2.42
CA PHE A 33 19.37 -18.09 -2.18
C PHE A 33 19.91 -18.96 -3.34
N LYS A 34 20.22 -18.37 -4.50
CA LYS A 34 21.00 -19.03 -5.57
C LYS A 34 21.96 -18.04 -6.19
N MET A 35 23.25 -18.39 -6.18
CA MET A 35 24.34 -17.66 -6.84
C MET A 35 24.20 -17.52 -8.35
N ASP A 36 23.15 -18.08 -8.96
CA ASP A 36 22.88 -18.01 -10.40
C ASP A 36 21.93 -16.88 -10.74
N ALA A 37 22.16 -16.25 -11.87
CA ALA A 37 21.61 -15.03 -12.44
C ALA A 37 20.05 -14.93 -12.54
N GLN A 38 19.29 -15.71 -11.78
CA GLN A 38 17.83 -15.66 -11.73
C GLN A 38 17.38 -15.54 -10.28
N SER A 39 16.83 -14.39 -9.94
CA SER A 39 16.11 -14.22 -8.65
C SER A 39 14.98 -15.25 -8.56
N PRO A 40 15.01 -16.15 -7.54
CA PRO A 40 14.01 -17.20 -7.42
C PRO A 40 12.62 -16.67 -7.09
N MET A 41 12.52 -15.44 -6.59
CA MET A 41 11.28 -14.78 -6.18
C MET A 41 11.36 -13.27 -6.37
N ALA A 42 10.20 -12.62 -6.47
CA ALA A 42 10.07 -11.19 -6.30
C ALA A 42 9.71 -10.89 -4.84
N LEU A 43 10.35 -9.88 -4.25
CA LEU A 43 10.09 -9.43 -2.88
C LEU A 43 9.51 -8.02 -2.91
N ILE A 44 8.40 -7.81 -2.22
CA ILE A 44 7.76 -6.52 -2.06
C ILE A 44 7.78 -6.17 -0.57
N LEU A 45 8.42 -5.08 -0.22
CA LEU A 45 8.41 -4.53 1.13
C LEU A 45 7.37 -3.41 1.20
N VAL A 46 6.43 -3.53 2.12
CA VAL A 46 5.37 -2.55 2.34
C VAL A 46 5.54 -1.99 3.75
N GLY A 47 5.44 -0.68 3.89
CA GLY A 47 5.60 -0.02 5.19
C GLY A 47 5.25 1.45 5.14
N GLN A 48 5.33 2.12 6.28
CA GLN A 48 5.11 3.55 6.40
C GLN A 48 6.28 4.33 5.76
N SER A 49 6.09 5.63 5.56
CA SER A 49 7.08 6.50 4.88
C SER A 49 8.44 6.58 5.58
N ASP A 50 8.48 6.39 6.90
CA ASP A 50 9.70 6.34 7.70
C ASP A 50 10.62 5.17 7.34
N LEU A 51 10.07 4.07 6.80
CA LEU A 51 10.87 2.97 6.28
C LEU A 51 11.87 3.46 5.22
N TRP A 52 11.43 4.33 4.30
CA TRP A 52 12.30 4.87 3.27
C TRP A 52 13.36 5.80 3.84
N ASP A 53 13.01 6.61 4.81
CA ASP A 53 13.97 7.49 5.49
C ASP A 53 15.05 6.66 6.21
N ARG A 54 14.68 5.56 6.85
CA ARG A 54 15.62 4.59 7.45
C ARG A 54 16.52 3.94 6.40
N LEU A 55 15.95 3.46 5.29
CA LEU A 55 16.70 2.81 4.22
C LEU A 55 17.70 3.77 3.54
N ASN A 56 17.50 5.08 3.64
CA ASN A 56 18.45 6.08 3.16
C ASN A 56 19.68 6.27 4.06
N LEU A 57 19.66 5.77 5.29
CA LEU A 57 20.82 5.81 6.15
C LEU A 57 21.95 4.90 5.62
N GLN A 58 23.18 5.30 5.82
CA GLN A 58 24.39 4.58 5.34
C GLN A 58 24.42 3.12 5.84
N THR A 59 23.88 2.87 7.01
CA THR A 59 23.81 1.54 7.62
C THR A 59 22.94 0.54 6.86
N TYR A 60 22.02 1.02 6.00
CA TYR A 60 21.13 0.22 5.16
C TYR A 60 21.50 0.23 3.68
N ALA A 61 22.66 0.77 3.32
CA ALA A 61 23.08 0.92 1.92
C ALA A 61 23.05 -0.40 1.14
N ALA A 62 23.44 -1.51 1.76
CA ALA A 62 23.44 -2.84 1.13
C ALA A 62 22.03 -3.35 0.80
N ILE A 63 21.03 -3.02 1.63
CA ILE A 63 19.62 -3.35 1.39
C ILE A 63 19.09 -2.44 0.29
N ARG A 64 19.30 -1.13 0.40
CA ARG A 64 18.84 -0.14 -0.58
C ARG A 64 19.33 -0.41 -1.99
N GLN A 65 20.57 -0.87 -2.16
CA GLN A 65 21.15 -1.21 -3.47
C GLN A 65 20.43 -2.38 -4.18
N ARG A 66 19.60 -3.13 -3.47
CA ARG A 66 18.82 -4.25 -4.00
C ARG A 66 17.36 -3.88 -4.32
N ILE A 67 16.99 -2.64 -4.07
CA ILE A 67 15.63 -2.13 -4.35
C ILE A 67 15.64 -1.55 -5.76
N ASP A 68 15.00 -2.25 -6.69
CA ASP A 68 14.91 -1.85 -8.09
C ASP A 68 13.80 -0.82 -8.32
N LEU A 69 12.72 -0.89 -7.53
CA LEU A 69 11.55 -0.04 -7.69
C LEU A 69 11.04 0.46 -6.36
N GLN A 70 10.73 1.74 -6.30
CA GLN A 70 10.05 2.37 -5.17
C GLN A 70 8.73 2.97 -5.65
N CYS A 71 7.68 2.71 -4.89
CA CYS A 71 6.36 3.32 -5.09
C CYS A 71 5.89 3.99 -3.79
N LYS A 72 5.43 5.23 -3.89
CA LYS A 72 4.80 5.94 -2.78
C LYS A 72 3.30 6.07 -3.08
N LEU A 73 2.47 5.65 -2.14
CA LEU A 73 1.03 5.83 -2.21
C LEU A 73 0.66 7.12 -1.46
N PRO A 74 0.37 8.22 -2.17
CA PRO A 74 -0.06 9.46 -1.52
C PRO A 74 -1.50 9.32 -1.01
N HIS A 75 -1.91 10.24 -0.13
CA HIS A 75 -3.31 10.43 0.18
C HIS A 75 -4.08 10.84 -1.09
N TYR A 76 -5.36 10.53 -1.13
CA TYR A 76 -6.23 10.96 -2.22
C TYR A 76 -6.37 12.48 -2.22
N ASP A 77 -6.44 13.06 -3.42
CA ASP A 77 -6.91 14.43 -3.58
C ASP A 77 -8.44 14.50 -3.43
N ARG A 78 -9.00 15.70 -3.57
CA ARG A 78 -10.45 15.92 -3.44
C ARG A 78 -11.26 15.13 -4.48
N ALA A 79 -10.82 15.11 -5.72
CA ALA A 79 -11.49 14.40 -6.80
C ALA A 79 -11.45 12.88 -6.58
N GLN A 80 -10.25 12.36 -6.27
CA GLN A 80 -10.05 10.95 -5.96
C GLN A 80 -10.84 10.49 -4.72
N THR A 81 -10.97 11.36 -3.71
CA THR A 81 -11.81 11.09 -2.53
C THR A 81 -13.26 10.91 -2.93
N GLY A 82 -13.81 11.81 -3.74
CA GLY A 82 -15.17 11.71 -4.25
C GLY A 82 -15.39 10.44 -5.08
N ASP A 83 -14.48 10.14 -5.99
CA ASP A 83 -14.54 8.94 -6.82
C ASP A 83 -14.46 7.65 -5.99
N CYS A 84 -13.59 7.63 -4.97
CA CYS A 84 -13.48 6.51 -4.05
C CYS A 84 -14.82 6.25 -3.34
N ILE A 85 -15.45 7.28 -2.80
CA ILE A 85 -16.74 7.19 -2.11
C ILE A 85 -17.84 6.70 -3.07
N ARG A 86 -17.99 7.31 -4.25
CA ARG A 86 -19.00 6.92 -5.23
C ARG A 86 -18.85 5.45 -5.65
N ARG A 87 -17.63 4.99 -5.90
CA ARG A 87 -17.36 3.59 -6.26
C ARG A 87 -17.72 2.62 -5.14
N HIS A 88 -17.45 2.93 -3.89
CA HIS A 88 -17.80 2.08 -2.75
C HIS A 88 -19.32 2.01 -2.56
N VAL A 89 -20.00 3.14 -2.67
CA VAL A 89 -21.46 3.25 -2.56
C VAL A 89 -22.13 2.48 -3.71
N ALA A 90 -21.67 2.63 -4.93
CA ALA A 90 -22.17 1.88 -6.09
C ALA A 90 -21.92 0.37 -5.95
N PHE A 91 -20.73 -0.04 -5.45
CA PHE A 91 -20.43 -1.45 -5.18
C PHE A 91 -21.36 -2.04 -4.11
N ALA A 92 -21.77 -1.24 -3.13
CA ALA A 92 -22.75 -1.64 -2.12
C ALA A 92 -24.21 -1.70 -2.64
N GLY A 93 -24.44 -1.36 -3.92
CA GLY A 93 -25.73 -1.50 -4.59
C GLY A 93 -26.58 -0.22 -4.67
N ALA A 94 -26.01 0.94 -4.31
CA ALA A 94 -26.72 2.19 -4.51
C ALA A 94 -26.72 2.58 -6.01
N ASP A 95 -27.87 3.02 -6.49
CA ASP A 95 -28.14 3.46 -7.86
C ASP A 95 -28.11 5.00 -8.03
N HIS A 96 -27.81 5.71 -6.95
CA HIS A 96 -27.74 7.17 -6.91
C HIS A 96 -26.68 7.67 -5.94
N ASP A 97 -26.33 8.95 -6.06
CA ASP A 97 -25.38 9.60 -5.16
C ASP A 97 -26.01 9.80 -3.77
N ILE A 98 -25.42 9.18 -2.75
CA ILE A 98 -25.87 9.29 -1.36
C ILE A 98 -25.29 10.58 -0.71
N PHE A 99 -24.10 10.99 -1.12
CA PHE A 99 -23.42 12.15 -0.56
C PHE A 99 -23.48 13.33 -1.53
N THR A 100 -23.89 14.49 -1.01
CA THR A 100 -23.83 15.75 -1.76
C THR A 100 -22.39 16.20 -1.97
N GLU A 101 -22.14 17.10 -2.94
CA GLU A 101 -20.79 17.67 -3.16
C GLU A 101 -20.24 18.37 -1.91
N GLY A 102 -21.11 19.11 -1.17
CA GLY A 102 -20.72 19.73 0.09
C GLY A 102 -20.29 18.70 1.16
N ALA A 103 -20.98 17.56 1.25
CA ALA A 103 -20.59 16.48 2.15
C ALA A 103 -19.24 15.85 1.74
N LEU A 104 -19.02 15.68 0.43
CA LEU A 104 -17.73 15.20 -0.07
C LEU A 104 -16.58 16.17 0.24
N ASP A 105 -16.83 17.48 0.19
CA ASP A 105 -15.86 18.50 0.57
C ASP A 105 -15.50 18.42 2.07
N ASP A 106 -16.50 18.24 2.91
CA ASP A 106 -16.31 18.12 4.37
C ASP A 106 -15.57 16.82 4.71
N ILE A 107 -15.90 15.71 4.06
CA ILE A 107 -15.21 14.43 4.22
C ILE A 107 -13.74 14.57 3.82
N PHE A 108 -13.46 15.19 2.67
CA PHE A 108 -12.07 15.43 2.24
C PHE A 108 -11.32 16.32 3.22
N ARG A 109 -11.93 17.42 3.67
CA ARG A 109 -11.32 18.35 4.64
C ARG A 109 -10.96 17.66 5.95
N PHE A 110 -11.85 16.80 6.45
CA PHE A 110 -11.62 16.04 7.68
C PHE A 110 -10.56 14.95 7.50
N SER A 111 -10.65 14.17 6.42
CA SER A 111 -9.79 12.99 6.20
C SER A 111 -8.41 13.34 5.64
N SER A 112 -8.25 14.53 5.06
CA SER A 112 -7.07 14.91 4.25
C SER A 112 -6.71 13.87 3.21
N GLY A 113 -7.73 13.16 2.67
CA GLY A 113 -7.56 12.11 1.67
C GLY A 113 -7.06 10.77 2.18
N ALA A 114 -6.96 10.56 3.50
CA ALA A 114 -6.58 9.28 4.08
C ALA A 114 -7.72 8.25 3.94
N ALA A 115 -7.51 7.19 3.15
CA ALA A 115 -8.54 6.21 2.79
C ALA A 115 -9.26 5.59 4.01
N ARG A 116 -8.52 5.28 5.08
CA ARG A 116 -9.10 4.75 6.32
C ARG A 116 -10.06 5.76 6.97
N LEU A 117 -9.69 7.03 7.04
CA LEU A 117 -10.53 8.08 7.62
C LEU A 117 -11.75 8.36 6.75
N ILE A 118 -11.62 8.34 5.42
CA ILE A 118 -12.74 8.44 4.48
C ILE A 118 -13.76 7.35 4.80
N ASN A 119 -13.35 6.10 4.84
CA ASN A 119 -14.22 4.97 5.16
C ASN A 119 -14.91 5.13 6.53
N THR A 120 -14.16 5.50 7.55
CA THR A 120 -14.70 5.67 8.90
C THR A 120 -15.79 6.74 8.94
N VAL A 121 -15.53 7.90 8.34
CA VAL A 121 -16.49 9.01 8.31
C VAL A 121 -17.75 8.64 7.53
N CYS A 122 -17.58 8.06 6.33
CA CYS A 122 -18.72 7.63 5.50
C CYS A 122 -19.58 6.59 6.22
N THR A 123 -18.95 5.59 6.85
CA THR A 123 -19.67 4.56 7.61
C THR A 123 -20.48 5.18 8.77
N HIS A 124 -19.87 6.08 9.53
CA HIS A 124 -20.58 6.74 10.64
C HIS A 124 -21.70 7.67 10.14
N ALA A 125 -21.50 8.34 9.02
CA ALA A 125 -22.55 9.17 8.42
C ALA A 125 -23.77 8.33 7.99
N LEU A 126 -23.55 7.18 7.35
CA LEU A 126 -24.60 6.28 6.91
C LEU A 126 -25.37 5.64 8.07
N ILE A 127 -24.70 5.23 9.15
CA ILE A 127 -25.34 4.63 10.33
C ILE A 127 -26.24 5.64 11.07
N ARG A 128 -25.95 6.93 11.03
CA ARG A 128 -26.75 7.95 11.73
C ARG A 128 -28.00 8.40 10.95
N ILE A 129 -28.13 8.02 9.69
CA ILE A 129 -29.29 8.37 8.84
C ILE A 129 -30.38 7.30 8.95
N THR A 130 -30.06 6.13 9.47
CA THR A 130 -31.01 5.04 9.79
C THR A 130 -31.54 5.17 11.21
#